data_39ab99368b74e99100939f213fcf6473
#
_entry.id   39ab99368b74e99100939f213fcf6473
#
_cell.length_a   1.000
_cell.length_b   1.000
_cell.length_c   1.000
_cell.angle_alpha   90.00
_cell.angle_beta   90.00
_cell.angle_gamma   90.00
#
_symmetry.space_group_name_H-M   'P 1'
#
loop_
_entity.id
_entity.type
_entity.pdbx_description
1 polymer ?
#
loop_
_entity_poly.entity_id
_entity_poly.type
_entity_poly.pdbx_seq_one_letter_code
_entity_poly.pdbx_strand_id
1 'polypeptide(L)'
;MSKRRLRSPSSIYTLPVPLASPSPLLPPFNFLTLSLCLKLAFTHREVVLLRSFDVLILGAGAAGLFCASEAGKRSRRVALLEHADRIGKKILISGGGRCNFTNLHTTPENFLSANPHFSKSALARFTPADFIALLKQHRIAYHEKTHGQLFCDNSATDIINLLEAECRAARVQIFVNTRITEVQRATEFVLRSESAEFCAPILIIATGGLSIPKMGASSFGYDLARQFRHKIVPTRPALVPLVFNPTDHHRYSQLAGLSTEVVATAGKNSFREKMLFTHRGLSGPAILQISSYWNESQSVHLDLAPELDAIASLRASSRRDLPATRKALQQFLPNRLAERWLEFNGPSSYTNPALAAFEKQLHDWSFTPSSSEGYEKAEVTAGGVDTRELSSKSMESRLVPGLFFIGEVVDVTGHLGGFNFQWAWASAAAAARSL
;
A
#
# COMPACT_ATOMS: atom_id res chain seq x y z
N MET A 1 -47.20 -48.29 -15.60
CA MET A 1 -46.82 -49.62 -16.12
C MET A 1 -45.53 -50.03 -15.48
N SER A 2 -45.59 -50.87 -14.66
CA SER A 2 -45.16 -52.28 -14.49
C SER A 2 -43.77 -52.37 -13.87
N LYS A 3 -43.72 -52.65 -12.63
CA LYS A 3 -43.63 -53.92 -11.83
C LYS A 3 -42.15 -54.41 -11.69
N ARG A 4 -41.66 -54.46 -10.40
CA ARG A 4 -41.43 -55.62 -9.53
C ARG A 4 -40.22 -56.48 -9.94
N ARG A 5 -39.36 -57.03 -9.05
CA ARG A 5 -39.45 -57.66 -7.74
C ARG A 5 -38.03 -57.94 -7.20
N LEU A 6 -37.77 -57.70 -5.96
CA LEU A 6 -37.45 -58.60 -4.84
C LEU A 6 -36.86 -60.00 -5.16
N ARG A 7 -35.71 -60.33 -4.49
CA ARG A 7 -35.52 -61.54 -3.64
C ARG A 7 -34.13 -61.56 -3.02
N SER A 8 -34.07 -61.69 -1.70
CA SER A 8 -33.11 -62.41 -0.90
C SER A 8 -33.50 -63.88 -0.87
N PRO A 9 -32.78 -64.89 -0.28
CA PRO A 9 -31.96 -64.85 0.94
C PRO A 9 -30.74 -65.80 0.96
N SER A 10 -29.93 -65.66 2.04
CA SER A 10 -29.25 -66.64 2.89
C SER A 10 -28.47 -67.81 2.29
N SER A 11 -27.22 -67.96 2.72
CA SER A 11 -26.80 -69.26 3.33
C SER A 11 -25.51 -69.06 4.16
N ILE A 12 -25.65 -69.52 5.39
CA ILE A 12 -24.63 -69.71 6.41
C ILE A 12 -23.81 -70.96 6.04
N TYR A 13 -22.47 -70.83 5.98
CA TYR A 13 -21.57 -72.02 6.05
C TYR A 13 -20.59 -71.76 7.17
N THR A 14 -20.78 -72.53 8.25
CA THR A 14 -19.81 -72.83 9.32
C THR A 14 -18.86 -73.96 8.84
N LEU A 15 -17.56 -73.74 8.97
CA LEU A 15 -16.57 -74.82 8.93
C LEU A 15 -15.48 -74.61 10.01
N PRO A 16 -14.79 -75.66 10.45
CA PRO A 16 -14.41 -75.88 11.83
C PRO A 16 -13.01 -75.37 12.20
N VAL A 17 -12.82 -75.15 13.50
CA VAL A 17 -11.57 -74.79 14.17
C VAL A 17 -10.60 -75.94 14.17
N PRO A 18 -9.34 -75.80 13.76
CA PRO A 18 -8.27 -76.76 14.11
C PRO A 18 -7.56 -76.34 15.39
N LEU A 19 -7.25 -77.33 16.17
CA LEU A 19 -6.56 -77.37 17.46
C LEU A 19 -5.15 -76.76 17.41
N ALA A 20 -4.81 -76.07 18.50
CA ALA A 20 -3.52 -75.49 18.79
C ALA A 20 -2.34 -76.44 18.81
N SER A 21 -1.21 -76.04 18.22
CA SER A 21 0.11 -76.57 18.49
C SER A 21 0.97 -75.56 19.27
N PRO A 22 1.91 -75.98 20.13
CA PRO A 22 2.55 -75.11 21.11
C PRO A 22 3.61 -74.20 20.49
N SER A 23 3.59 -72.96 20.98
CA SER A 23 4.53 -71.89 20.63
C SER A 23 5.95 -72.20 21.11
N PRO A 24 7.01 -71.87 20.35
CA PRO A 24 8.37 -71.86 20.83
C PRO A 24 8.63 -70.65 21.74
N LEU A 25 9.36 -70.86 22.81
CA LEU A 25 9.83 -69.91 23.80
C LEU A 25 10.64 -68.81 23.15
N LEU A 26 10.22 -67.53 23.39
CA LEU A 26 10.97 -66.36 23.05
C LEU A 26 12.22 -66.22 23.94
N PRO A 27 13.39 -65.81 23.39
CA PRO A 27 14.58 -65.51 24.18
C PRO A 27 14.38 -64.28 25.04
N PRO A 28 15.12 -64.09 26.15
CA PRO A 28 14.95 -63.04 27.11
C PRO A 28 15.26 -61.66 26.44
N PHE A 29 14.31 -60.77 26.48
CA PHE A 29 14.47 -59.38 26.04
C PHE A 29 15.53 -58.71 26.89
N ASN A 30 16.60 -58.27 26.25
CA ASN A 30 17.66 -57.45 26.85
C ASN A 30 17.19 -56.05 27.11
N PHE A 31 17.05 -55.65 28.36
CA PHE A 31 16.63 -54.34 28.83
C PHE A 31 17.53 -53.18 28.33
N LEU A 32 18.68 -53.49 27.76
CA LEU A 32 19.63 -52.50 27.21
C LEU A 32 19.23 -51.95 25.82
N THR A 33 18.43 -52.70 25.04
CA THR A 33 17.99 -52.25 23.69
C THR A 33 16.79 -51.34 23.73
N LEU A 34 15.93 -51.41 24.77
CA LEU A 34 14.80 -50.49 24.92
C LEU A 34 15.24 -49.09 25.33
N SER A 35 16.36 -48.99 26.08
CA SER A 35 16.93 -47.69 26.49
C SER A 35 17.61 -46.94 25.35
N LEU A 36 18.07 -47.61 24.30
CA LEU A 36 18.71 -47.00 23.14
C LEU A 36 17.69 -46.53 22.09
N CYS A 37 16.58 -47.24 21.92
CA CYS A 37 15.50 -46.84 21.02
C CYS A 37 14.69 -45.65 21.57
N LEU A 38 14.55 -45.53 22.90
CA LEU A 38 13.92 -44.34 23.52
C LEU A 38 14.83 -43.09 23.50
N LYS A 39 16.16 -43.27 23.43
CA LYS A 39 17.11 -42.17 23.31
C LYS A 39 17.26 -41.58 21.89
N LEU A 40 16.85 -42.34 20.85
CA LEU A 40 16.90 -41.88 19.44
C LEU A 40 15.61 -41.22 18.98
N ALA A 41 14.54 -41.19 19.77
CA ALA A 41 13.28 -40.49 19.48
C ALA A 41 13.23 -39.07 20.04
N PHE A 42 14.23 -38.61 20.78
CA PHE A 42 14.43 -37.24 21.18
C PHE A 42 15.41 -36.53 20.21
N THR A 43 15.08 -36.50 18.93
CA THR A 43 15.71 -35.61 17.99
C THR A 43 15.28 -34.18 18.32
N HIS A 44 16.24 -33.39 18.80
CA HIS A 44 16.30 -31.91 18.82
C HIS A 44 15.00 -31.20 18.46
N ARG A 45 14.02 -31.17 19.33
CA ARG A 45 13.15 -30.00 19.42
C ARG A 45 14.04 -28.96 20.09
N GLU A 46 14.61 -28.04 19.30
CA GLU A 46 15.10 -26.81 19.82
C GLU A 46 13.99 -26.26 20.73
N VAL A 47 14.34 -25.87 21.93
CA VAL A 47 13.41 -25.25 22.87
C VAL A 47 13.07 -23.91 22.30
N VAL A 48 12.03 -23.86 21.47
CA VAL A 48 11.53 -22.60 20.89
C VAL A 48 11.04 -21.75 22.07
N LEU A 49 11.68 -20.63 22.28
CA LEU A 49 11.37 -19.74 23.40
C LEU A 49 10.00 -19.07 23.14
N LEU A 50 8.99 -19.49 23.89
CA LEU A 50 7.67 -18.83 23.85
C LEU A 50 7.71 -17.49 24.62
N ARG A 51 7.38 -16.41 23.91
CA ARG A 51 7.36 -15.04 24.46
C ARG A 51 5.92 -14.51 24.49
N SER A 52 5.42 -14.21 25.69
CA SER A 52 4.05 -13.71 25.89
C SER A 52 4.01 -12.20 26.03
N PHE A 53 3.06 -11.58 25.33
CA PHE A 53 2.80 -10.15 25.31
C PHE A 53 1.29 -9.88 25.44
N ASP A 54 0.92 -8.61 25.59
CA ASP A 54 -0.49 -8.21 25.53
C ASP A 54 -0.90 -7.88 24.08
N VAL A 55 0.07 -7.41 23.29
CA VAL A 55 -0.14 -7.02 21.88
C VAL A 55 1.05 -7.44 21.02
N LEU A 56 0.75 -8.10 19.91
CA LEU A 56 1.71 -8.36 18.82
C LEU A 56 1.39 -7.46 17.63
N ILE A 57 2.40 -6.81 17.07
CA ILE A 57 2.26 -5.95 15.89
C ILE A 57 3.20 -6.47 14.79
N LEU A 58 2.65 -6.73 13.60
CA LEU A 58 3.41 -7.16 12.43
C LEU A 58 3.69 -5.98 11.48
N GLY A 59 4.97 -5.66 11.32
CA GLY A 59 5.48 -4.61 10.46
C GLY A 59 5.89 -3.35 11.22
N ALA A 60 7.18 -3.01 11.21
CA ALA A 60 7.75 -1.83 11.82
C ALA A 60 7.89 -0.66 10.82
N GLY A 61 6.85 -0.43 10.01
CA GLY A 61 6.64 0.77 9.22
C GLY A 61 6.02 1.91 10.05
N ALA A 62 5.56 2.97 9.38
CA ALA A 62 4.96 4.14 10.01
C ALA A 62 3.82 3.78 10.97
N ALA A 63 2.81 3.06 10.49
CA ALA A 63 1.64 2.68 11.28
C ALA A 63 2.01 1.78 12.46
N GLY A 64 2.86 0.75 12.23
CA GLY A 64 3.23 -0.20 13.28
C GLY A 64 4.05 0.43 14.39
N LEU A 65 5.07 1.24 14.07
CA LEU A 65 5.88 1.95 15.07
C LEU A 65 5.02 2.91 15.91
N PHE A 66 4.18 3.69 15.25
CA PHE A 66 3.33 4.64 15.95
C PHE A 66 2.28 3.92 16.82
N CYS A 67 1.65 2.84 16.32
CA CYS A 67 0.73 2.04 17.11
C CYS A 67 1.41 1.40 18.32
N ALA A 68 2.62 0.87 18.13
CA ALA A 68 3.39 0.23 19.21
C ALA A 68 3.69 1.20 20.34
N SER A 69 4.18 2.41 20.02
CA SER A 69 4.45 3.45 21.01
C SER A 69 3.19 3.86 21.76
N GLU A 70 2.09 4.08 21.05
CA GLU A 70 0.82 4.48 21.63
C GLU A 70 0.18 3.38 22.51
N ALA A 71 0.31 2.11 22.15
CA ALA A 71 -0.13 0.98 22.96
C ALA A 71 0.73 0.82 24.24
N GLY A 72 2.06 0.96 24.11
CA GLY A 72 2.97 0.88 25.24
C GLY A 72 2.77 2.01 26.25
N LYS A 73 2.46 3.25 25.83
CA LYS A 73 2.05 4.36 26.69
C LYS A 73 0.80 4.04 27.52
N ARG A 74 -0.02 3.08 27.10
CA ARG A 74 -1.20 2.55 27.82
C ARG A 74 -0.88 1.32 28.66
N SER A 75 0.40 1.15 29.00
CA SER A 75 0.90 0.06 29.85
C SER A 75 0.70 -1.35 29.25
N ARG A 76 0.53 -1.47 27.93
CA ARG A 76 0.53 -2.77 27.26
C ARG A 76 1.96 -3.25 27.03
N ARG A 77 2.21 -4.54 27.25
CA ARG A 77 3.46 -5.21 26.86
C ARG A 77 3.37 -5.51 25.37
N VAL A 78 4.14 -4.77 24.57
CA VAL A 78 4.07 -4.81 23.10
C VAL A 78 5.31 -5.44 22.52
N ALA A 79 5.12 -6.43 21.60
CA ALA A 79 6.16 -6.86 20.67
C ALA A 79 5.84 -6.33 19.27
N LEU A 80 6.81 -5.65 18.68
CA LEU A 80 6.78 -5.18 17.29
C LEU A 80 7.74 -6.04 16.47
N LEU A 81 7.19 -6.80 15.50
CA LEU A 81 7.91 -7.80 14.71
C LEU A 81 8.12 -7.30 13.29
N GLU A 82 9.38 -7.28 12.84
CA GLU A 82 9.77 -6.80 11.51
C GLU A 82 10.66 -7.85 10.83
N HIS A 83 10.28 -8.23 9.61
CA HIS A 83 11.04 -9.21 8.83
C HIS A 83 12.33 -8.65 8.23
N ALA A 84 12.40 -7.32 8.04
CA ALA A 84 13.57 -6.65 7.52
C ALA A 84 14.64 -6.43 8.60
N ASP A 85 15.85 -6.09 8.16
CA ASP A 85 17.03 -5.81 8.98
C ASP A 85 16.92 -4.51 9.80
N ARG A 86 15.97 -3.64 9.46
CA ARG A 86 15.75 -2.33 10.12
C ARG A 86 14.32 -1.88 10.02
N ILE A 87 13.93 -1.03 10.97
CA ILE A 87 12.64 -0.36 11.02
C ILE A 87 12.51 0.77 9.99
N GLY A 88 11.30 1.15 9.61
CA GLY A 88 11.00 2.39 8.88
C GLY A 88 11.53 2.47 7.46
N LYS A 89 11.88 1.36 6.79
CA LYS A 89 12.54 1.36 5.45
C LYS A 89 11.83 2.26 4.44
N LYS A 90 10.49 2.20 4.35
CA LYS A 90 9.71 3.01 3.40
C LYS A 90 9.68 4.49 3.82
N ILE A 91 9.79 4.81 5.12
CA ILE A 91 9.88 6.19 5.61
C ILE A 91 11.16 6.85 5.06
N LEU A 92 12.30 6.16 5.12
CA LEU A 92 13.61 6.68 4.71
C LEU A 92 13.63 7.25 3.29
N ILE A 93 12.92 6.63 2.36
CA ILE A 93 12.93 7.03 0.94
C ILE A 93 11.81 8.01 0.60
N SER A 94 10.86 8.21 1.49
CA SER A 94 9.68 9.04 1.24
C SER A 94 10.04 10.53 1.14
N GLY A 95 9.27 11.26 0.32
CA GLY A 95 9.46 12.69 0.14
C GLY A 95 10.88 13.07 -0.33
N GLY A 96 11.55 12.21 -1.11
CA GLY A 96 12.93 12.43 -1.54
C GLY A 96 13.95 12.38 -0.39
N GLY A 97 13.70 11.55 0.63
CA GLY A 97 14.54 11.40 1.81
C GLY A 97 14.28 12.41 2.92
N ARG A 98 13.23 13.24 2.80
CA ARG A 98 12.84 14.23 3.82
C ARG A 98 11.51 13.92 4.51
N CYS A 99 10.88 12.83 4.21
CA CYS A 99 9.59 12.39 4.71
C CYS A 99 8.48 13.47 4.61
N ASN A 100 7.59 13.33 3.67
CA ASN A 100 6.35 14.12 3.64
C ASN A 100 5.37 13.54 4.68
N PHE A 101 5.53 13.93 5.95
CA PHE A 101 4.95 13.21 7.09
C PHE A 101 3.48 13.49 7.34
N THR A 102 2.89 14.56 6.79
CA THR A 102 1.46 14.88 6.84
C THR A 102 1.08 15.99 5.87
N ASN A 103 -0.21 16.32 5.82
CA ASN A 103 -0.75 17.44 5.06
C ASN A 103 -1.72 18.25 5.92
N LEU A 104 -1.55 19.58 5.94
CA LEU A 104 -2.39 20.51 6.71
C LEU A 104 -3.86 20.48 6.26
N HIS A 105 -4.11 20.21 4.98
CA HIS A 105 -5.43 20.21 4.37
C HIS A 105 -6.06 18.81 4.31
N THR A 106 -5.71 17.94 5.27
CA THR A 106 -6.25 16.59 5.32
C THR A 106 -7.74 16.59 5.61
N THR A 107 -8.51 16.09 4.65
CA THR A 107 -9.95 15.82 4.75
C THR A 107 -10.25 14.39 4.27
N PRO A 108 -11.41 13.82 4.60
CA PRO A 108 -11.78 12.48 4.12
C PRO A 108 -11.83 12.34 2.60
N GLU A 109 -12.08 13.41 1.88
CA GLU A 109 -12.15 13.48 0.41
C GLU A 109 -10.79 13.24 -0.26
N ASN A 110 -9.70 13.38 0.50
CA ASN A 110 -8.35 13.06 0.02
C ASN A 110 -8.04 11.57 0.02
N PHE A 111 -9.00 10.70 0.35
CA PHE A 111 -8.77 9.26 0.47
C PHE A 111 -9.74 8.47 -0.41
N LEU A 112 -9.17 7.52 -1.19
CA LEU A 112 -9.90 6.54 -1.96
C LEU A 112 -10.13 5.29 -1.10
N SER A 113 -11.34 4.76 -1.16
CA SER A 113 -11.74 3.49 -0.54
C SER A 113 -13.05 3.03 -1.18
N ALA A 114 -13.32 1.74 -1.20
CA ALA A 114 -14.63 1.19 -1.52
C ALA A 114 -15.72 1.68 -0.54
N ASN A 115 -15.31 2.14 0.66
CA ASN A 115 -16.16 2.81 1.64
C ASN A 115 -15.60 4.21 1.97
N PRO A 116 -15.98 5.27 1.26
CA PRO A 116 -15.41 6.62 1.40
C PRO A 116 -15.63 7.25 2.79
N HIS A 117 -16.46 6.67 3.63
CA HIS A 117 -16.75 7.17 4.97
C HIS A 117 -15.89 6.53 6.06
N PHE A 118 -15.15 5.46 5.74
CA PHE A 118 -14.43 4.68 6.74
C PHE A 118 -13.35 5.48 7.48
N SER A 119 -12.57 6.28 6.77
CA SER A 119 -11.45 7.05 7.33
C SER A 119 -11.88 8.20 8.25
N LYS A 120 -13.12 8.71 8.13
CA LYS A 120 -13.61 9.91 8.83
C LYS A 120 -13.37 9.89 10.33
N SER A 121 -13.71 8.79 10.99
CA SER A 121 -13.61 8.68 12.46
C SER A 121 -12.16 8.69 12.95
N ALA A 122 -11.25 8.01 12.26
CA ALA A 122 -9.85 7.96 12.63
C ALA A 122 -9.17 9.33 12.40
N LEU A 123 -9.39 9.94 11.22
CA LEU A 123 -8.82 11.24 10.85
C LEU A 123 -9.30 12.37 11.76
N ALA A 124 -10.57 12.36 12.17
CA ALA A 124 -11.10 13.37 13.10
C ALA A 124 -10.53 13.26 14.52
N ARG A 125 -10.09 12.07 14.93
CA ARG A 125 -9.54 11.83 16.27
C ARG A 125 -8.01 11.94 16.37
N PHE A 126 -7.33 11.86 15.23
CA PHE A 126 -5.89 12.10 15.13
C PHE A 126 -5.63 12.93 13.87
N THR A 127 -5.45 14.21 14.09
CA THR A 127 -5.33 15.24 13.06
C THR A 127 -3.86 15.51 12.69
N PRO A 128 -3.57 16.23 11.60
CA PRO A 128 -2.21 16.73 11.33
C PRO A 128 -1.59 17.50 12.49
N ALA A 129 -2.40 18.30 13.22
CA ALA A 129 -1.94 19.07 14.36
C ALA A 129 -1.39 18.19 15.50
N ASP A 130 -1.99 16.99 15.69
CA ASP A 130 -1.52 16.05 16.72
C ASP A 130 -0.11 15.52 16.41
N PHE A 131 0.15 15.16 15.15
CA PHE A 131 1.48 14.71 14.75
C PHE A 131 2.50 15.84 14.75
N ILE A 132 2.11 17.05 14.34
CA ILE A 132 2.94 18.26 14.44
C ILE A 132 3.31 18.56 15.90
N ALA A 133 2.38 18.40 16.85
CA ALA A 133 2.67 18.56 18.28
C ALA A 133 3.75 17.58 18.75
N LEU A 134 3.72 16.32 18.26
CA LEU A 134 4.74 15.33 18.55
C LEU A 134 6.12 15.73 17.99
N LEU A 135 6.19 16.24 16.76
CA LEU A 135 7.44 16.75 16.18
C LEU A 135 8.02 17.89 17.02
N LYS A 136 7.16 18.83 17.45
CA LYS A 136 7.57 19.95 18.30
C LYS A 136 8.13 19.48 19.65
N GLN A 137 7.50 18.48 20.26
CA GLN A 137 7.99 17.85 21.50
C GLN A 137 9.40 17.28 21.32
N HIS A 138 9.69 16.68 20.17
CA HIS A 138 11.01 16.15 19.80
C HIS A 138 11.95 17.17 19.17
N ARG A 139 11.53 18.46 19.05
CA ARG A 139 12.30 19.55 18.48
C ARG A 139 12.77 19.28 17.03
N ILE A 140 11.95 18.56 16.25
CA ILE A 140 12.23 18.30 14.85
C ILE A 140 11.77 19.49 14.02
N ALA A 141 12.70 20.07 13.26
CA ALA A 141 12.42 21.16 12.34
C ALA A 141 11.74 20.65 11.06
N TYR A 142 10.77 21.40 10.57
CA TYR A 142 9.99 21.07 9.38
C TYR A 142 9.52 22.34 8.67
N HIS A 143 9.18 22.22 7.38
CA HIS A 143 8.62 23.28 6.59
C HIS A 143 7.41 22.81 5.77
N GLU A 144 6.56 23.77 5.43
CA GLU A 144 5.54 23.59 4.39
C GLU A 144 6.14 23.87 3.02
N LYS A 145 5.88 22.99 2.04
CA LYS A 145 6.36 23.15 0.67
C LYS A 145 5.29 23.77 -0.23
N THR A 146 4.28 22.99 -0.60
CA THR A 146 3.15 23.42 -1.44
C THR A 146 1.91 22.65 -1.00
N HIS A 147 0.72 23.25 -1.15
CA HIS A 147 -0.56 22.58 -0.90
C HIS A 147 -0.67 21.91 0.47
N GLY A 148 -0.11 22.49 1.51
CA GLY A 148 -0.18 21.97 2.87
C GLY A 148 0.75 20.79 3.16
N GLN A 149 1.63 20.40 2.24
CA GLN A 149 2.58 19.29 2.41
C GLN A 149 3.69 19.66 3.38
N LEU A 150 3.87 18.86 4.45
CA LEU A 150 4.90 19.09 5.46
C LEU A 150 6.05 18.09 5.35
N PHE A 151 7.27 18.62 5.31
CA PHE A 151 8.51 17.86 5.20
C PHE A 151 9.45 18.15 6.35
N CYS A 152 10.23 17.15 6.80
CA CYS A 152 11.36 17.40 7.69
C CYS A 152 12.43 18.24 6.96
N ASP A 153 13.05 19.16 7.69
CA ASP A 153 14.10 20.01 7.13
C ASP A 153 15.37 19.23 6.83
N ASN A 154 15.76 18.31 7.71
CA ASN A 154 17.01 17.57 7.59
C ASN A 154 16.82 16.24 6.84
N SER A 155 16.14 15.26 7.44
CA SER A 155 16.08 13.90 6.94
C SER A 155 14.82 13.17 7.39
N ALA A 156 14.37 12.21 6.57
CA ALA A 156 13.36 11.22 6.97
C ALA A 156 13.78 10.38 8.19
N THR A 157 15.08 10.32 8.46
CA THR A 157 15.64 9.66 9.66
C THR A 157 15.13 10.29 10.95
N ASP A 158 14.84 11.61 10.95
CA ASP A 158 14.31 12.30 12.13
C ASP A 158 12.97 11.71 12.58
N ILE A 159 12.09 11.34 11.65
CA ILE A 159 10.82 10.67 11.95
C ILE A 159 11.07 9.26 12.51
N ILE A 160 12.03 8.52 11.99
CA ILE A 160 12.35 7.17 12.48
C ILE A 160 12.90 7.25 13.89
N ASN A 161 13.84 8.15 14.14
CA ASN A 161 14.43 8.38 15.46
C ASN A 161 13.37 8.81 16.50
N LEU A 162 12.43 9.67 16.10
CA LEU A 162 11.29 10.04 16.92
C LEU A 162 10.47 8.81 17.30
N LEU A 163 10.04 8.02 16.31
CA LEU A 163 9.19 6.85 16.54
C LEU A 163 9.92 5.78 17.38
N GLU A 164 11.22 5.59 17.15
CA GLU A 164 12.05 4.68 17.97
C GLU A 164 12.18 5.18 19.42
N ALA A 165 12.40 6.48 19.63
CA ALA A 165 12.46 7.08 20.96
C ALA A 165 11.14 6.92 21.70
N GLU A 166 10.01 7.15 21.03
CA GLU A 166 8.67 6.93 21.60
C GLU A 166 8.43 5.45 21.96
N CYS A 167 8.81 4.51 21.08
CA CYS A 167 8.74 3.08 21.38
C CYS A 167 9.61 2.70 22.57
N ARG A 168 10.83 3.23 22.66
CA ARG A 168 11.76 2.98 23.78
C ARG A 168 11.21 3.52 25.08
N ALA A 169 10.67 4.75 25.09
CA ALA A 169 10.05 5.36 26.27
C ALA A 169 8.82 4.56 26.76
N ALA A 170 8.07 3.97 25.81
CA ALA A 170 6.92 3.12 26.07
C ALA A 170 7.28 1.65 26.33
N ARG A 171 8.57 1.29 26.44
CA ARG A 171 9.09 -0.06 26.71
C ARG A 171 8.64 -1.13 25.69
N VAL A 172 8.43 -0.72 24.43
CA VAL A 172 8.13 -1.63 23.32
C VAL A 172 9.34 -2.51 23.02
N GLN A 173 9.14 -3.81 22.83
CA GLN A 173 10.19 -4.71 22.36
C GLN A 173 10.12 -4.83 20.84
N ILE A 174 11.15 -4.38 20.14
CA ILE A 174 11.25 -4.41 18.69
C ILE A 174 12.15 -5.59 18.28
N PHE A 175 11.64 -6.46 17.42
CA PHE A 175 12.35 -7.62 16.88
C PHE A 175 12.49 -7.45 15.37
N VAL A 176 13.67 -7.06 14.92
CA VAL A 176 14.04 -7.03 13.51
C VAL A 176 14.55 -8.40 13.04
N ASN A 177 14.72 -8.60 11.73
CA ASN A 177 15.07 -9.90 11.13
C ASN A 177 14.17 -11.05 11.61
N THR A 178 12.93 -10.73 11.95
CA THR A 178 11.98 -11.71 12.51
C THR A 178 10.86 -11.96 11.50
N ARG A 179 11.12 -12.91 10.60
CA ARG A 179 10.13 -13.35 9.61
C ARG A 179 9.15 -14.31 10.26
N ILE A 180 7.88 -13.92 10.32
CA ILE A 180 6.80 -14.81 10.76
C ILE A 180 6.42 -15.74 9.61
N THR A 181 6.45 -17.03 9.86
CA THR A 181 6.13 -18.09 8.89
C THR A 181 4.74 -18.65 9.09
N GLU A 182 4.22 -18.60 10.31
CA GLU A 182 2.91 -19.14 10.67
C GLU A 182 2.22 -18.24 11.69
N VAL A 183 0.91 -18.05 11.51
CA VAL A 183 0.03 -17.36 12.46
C VAL A 183 -1.16 -18.26 12.74
N GLN A 184 -1.33 -18.65 13.99
CA GLN A 184 -2.48 -19.44 14.46
C GLN A 184 -3.29 -18.64 15.46
N ARG A 185 -4.56 -19.00 15.63
CA ARG A 185 -5.41 -18.51 16.69
C ARG A 185 -6.15 -19.68 17.34
N ALA A 186 -5.90 -19.84 18.63
CA ALA A 186 -6.71 -20.70 19.52
C ALA A 186 -7.43 -19.78 20.52
N THR A 187 -7.04 -19.76 21.79
CA THR A 187 -7.46 -18.76 22.78
C THR A 187 -6.77 -17.42 22.55
N GLU A 188 -5.52 -17.45 22.08
CA GLU A 188 -4.67 -16.31 21.74
C GLU A 188 -4.10 -16.49 20.34
N PHE A 189 -3.51 -15.42 19.79
CA PHE A 189 -2.71 -15.50 18.57
C PHE A 189 -1.33 -16.06 18.91
N VAL A 190 -0.88 -17.06 18.17
CA VAL A 190 0.47 -17.63 18.24
C VAL A 190 1.15 -17.41 16.91
N LEU A 191 2.28 -16.72 16.95
CA LEU A 191 3.11 -16.38 15.80
C LEU A 191 4.42 -17.15 15.89
N ARG A 192 4.78 -17.86 14.82
CA ARG A 192 6.03 -18.62 14.74
C ARG A 192 6.99 -17.95 13.77
N SER A 193 8.23 -17.84 14.21
CA SER A 193 9.39 -17.51 13.39
C SER A 193 10.36 -18.71 13.38
N GLU A 194 11.45 -18.59 12.66
CA GLU A 194 12.49 -19.64 12.67
C GLU A 194 13.11 -19.84 14.05
N SER A 195 13.18 -18.81 14.89
CA SER A 195 13.92 -18.82 16.16
C SER A 195 13.08 -18.64 17.42
N ALA A 196 11.82 -18.22 17.30
CA ALA A 196 10.97 -17.92 18.46
C ALA A 196 9.49 -18.07 18.14
N GLU A 197 8.70 -18.33 19.20
CA GLU A 197 7.24 -18.20 19.19
C GLU A 197 6.80 -16.99 20.02
N PHE A 198 5.78 -16.29 19.56
CA PHE A 198 5.19 -15.15 20.24
C PHE A 198 3.70 -15.39 20.42
N CYS A 199 3.16 -15.07 21.60
CA CYS A 199 1.73 -15.17 21.83
C CYS A 199 1.16 -13.91 22.47
N ALA A 200 -0.07 -13.57 22.10
CA ALA A 200 -0.86 -12.48 22.69
C ALA A 200 -2.35 -12.62 22.35
N PRO A 201 -3.24 -12.07 23.19
CA PRO A 201 -4.66 -11.97 22.89
C PRO A 201 -4.96 -11.01 21.71
N ILE A 202 -4.05 -10.09 21.38
CA ILE A 202 -4.23 -9.05 20.37
C ILE A 202 -3.14 -9.14 19.31
N LEU A 203 -3.58 -9.13 18.03
CA LEU A 203 -2.70 -9.09 16.86
C LEU A 203 -3.07 -7.91 15.95
N ILE A 204 -2.08 -7.08 15.63
CA ILE A 204 -2.23 -5.93 14.75
C ILE A 204 -1.40 -6.15 13.48
N ILE A 205 -2.05 -6.11 12.33
CA ILE A 205 -1.43 -6.23 11.02
C ILE A 205 -1.14 -4.82 10.49
N ALA A 206 0.15 -4.47 10.40
CA ALA A 206 0.66 -3.17 9.95
C ALA A 206 1.72 -3.34 8.83
N THR A 207 1.56 -4.37 8.00
CA THR A 207 2.56 -4.82 7.01
C THR A 207 2.70 -3.90 5.81
N GLY A 208 1.83 -2.91 5.65
CA GLY A 208 1.80 -2.05 4.47
C GLY A 208 1.20 -2.74 3.24
N GLY A 209 1.42 -2.16 2.07
CA GLY A 209 0.96 -2.65 0.77
C GLY A 209 2.06 -3.33 -0.05
N LEU A 210 1.85 -3.41 -1.38
CA LEU A 210 2.74 -4.09 -2.33
C LEU A 210 3.74 -3.14 -3.01
N SER A 211 3.59 -1.82 -2.83
CA SER A 211 4.41 -0.82 -3.51
C SER A 211 5.86 -0.86 -3.04
N ILE A 212 6.76 -0.70 -4.00
CA ILE A 212 8.22 -0.72 -3.85
C ILE A 212 8.72 -2.05 -3.24
N PRO A 213 8.55 -3.20 -3.95
CA PRO A 213 8.90 -4.53 -3.43
C PRO A 213 10.34 -4.64 -2.92
N LYS A 214 11.28 -3.89 -3.51
CA LYS A 214 12.70 -3.83 -3.09
C LYS A 214 12.90 -3.35 -1.64
N MET A 215 11.88 -2.68 -1.07
CA MET A 215 11.92 -2.26 0.33
C MET A 215 11.33 -3.29 1.30
N GLY A 216 10.96 -4.47 0.80
CA GLY A 216 10.41 -5.57 1.60
C GLY A 216 8.87 -5.67 1.57
N ALA A 217 8.20 -4.93 0.69
CA ALA A 217 6.75 -5.07 0.52
C ALA A 217 6.38 -6.48 0.06
N SER A 218 5.33 -7.05 0.66
CA SER A 218 4.88 -8.41 0.37
C SER A 218 3.37 -8.56 0.54
N SER A 219 2.79 -9.65 0.03
CA SER A 219 1.37 -9.97 0.19
C SER A 219 1.01 -10.50 1.58
N PHE A 220 1.96 -10.70 2.48
CA PHE A 220 1.78 -11.42 3.74
C PHE A 220 0.59 -10.92 4.58
N GLY A 221 0.41 -9.60 4.71
CA GLY A 221 -0.73 -9.04 5.43
C GLY A 221 -2.08 -9.34 4.78
N TYR A 222 -2.13 -9.36 3.46
CA TYR A 222 -3.34 -9.75 2.71
C TYR A 222 -3.60 -11.26 2.80
N ASP A 223 -2.55 -12.09 2.84
CA ASP A 223 -2.67 -13.53 2.98
C ASP A 223 -3.18 -13.89 4.37
N LEU A 224 -2.70 -13.21 5.42
CA LEU A 224 -3.25 -13.31 6.76
C LEU A 224 -4.72 -12.86 6.83
N ALA A 225 -5.05 -11.76 6.18
CA ALA A 225 -6.44 -11.31 6.12
C ALA A 225 -7.35 -12.37 5.50
N ARG A 226 -6.94 -12.99 4.38
CA ARG A 226 -7.68 -14.11 3.75
C ARG A 226 -7.76 -15.33 4.66
N GLN A 227 -6.67 -15.69 5.36
CA GLN A 227 -6.65 -16.77 6.34
C GLN A 227 -7.71 -16.57 7.41
N PHE A 228 -7.91 -15.34 7.87
CA PHE A 228 -8.94 -14.96 8.82
C PHE A 228 -10.29 -14.58 8.17
N ARG A 229 -10.49 -14.98 6.90
CA ARG A 229 -11.73 -14.84 6.11
C ARG A 229 -12.13 -13.39 5.78
N HIS A 230 -11.19 -12.47 5.83
CA HIS A 230 -11.42 -11.11 5.34
C HIS A 230 -11.37 -11.03 3.82
N LYS A 231 -12.26 -10.25 3.27
CA LYS A 231 -12.25 -9.88 1.85
C LYS A 231 -11.14 -8.88 1.57
N ILE A 232 -10.55 -9.00 0.40
CA ILE A 232 -9.57 -8.04 -0.12
C ILE A 232 -10.19 -7.35 -1.32
N VAL A 233 -10.34 -6.03 -1.24
CA VAL A 233 -10.61 -5.18 -2.41
C VAL A 233 -9.39 -5.32 -3.34
N PRO A 234 -9.59 -5.61 -4.64
CA PRO A 234 -8.47 -5.85 -5.57
C PRO A 234 -7.40 -4.78 -5.46
N THR A 235 -6.18 -5.21 -5.21
CA THR A 235 -5.03 -4.31 -5.07
C THR A 235 -4.50 -3.90 -6.44
N ARG A 236 -4.10 -2.62 -6.57
CA ARG A 236 -3.46 -2.09 -7.77
C ARG A 236 -2.42 -1.02 -7.42
N PRO A 237 -1.41 -0.81 -8.29
CA PRO A 237 -0.50 0.32 -8.13
C PRO A 237 -1.26 1.64 -8.14
N ALA A 238 -0.90 2.56 -7.25
CA ALA A 238 -1.46 3.91 -7.19
C ALA A 238 -0.36 4.95 -6.94
N LEU A 239 -0.59 6.19 -7.30
CA LEU A 239 0.45 7.22 -7.37
C LEU A 239 1.65 6.70 -8.18
N VAL A 240 1.38 6.29 -9.41
CA VAL A 240 2.30 5.56 -10.27
C VAL A 240 2.42 6.23 -11.64
N PRO A 241 3.61 6.29 -12.27
CA PRO A 241 3.76 6.78 -13.64
C PRO A 241 2.96 5.93 -14.63
N LEU A 242 2.45 6.58 -15.68
CA LEU A 242 1.69 5.98 -16.76
C LEU A 242 2.55 5.82 -18.01
N VAL A 243 2.48 4.66 -18.65
CA VAL A 243 3.35 4.29 -19.77
C VAL A 243 2.71 4.71 -21.10
N PHE A 244 3.49 5.28 -21.99
CA PHE A 244 3.07 5.60 -23.35
C PHE A 244 2.63 4.34 -24.12
N ASN A 245 1.60 4.47 -24.95
CA ASN A 245 1.37 3.55 -26.03
C ASN A 245 2.47 3.73 -27.12
N PRO A 246 2.65 2.82 -28.07
CA PRO A 246 3.71 2.90 -29.08
C PRO A 246 3.72 4.21 -29.88
N THR A 247 2.56 4.75 -30.21
CA THR A 247 2.41 6.00 -30.97
C THR A 247 2.90 7.19 -30.14
N ASP A 248 2.44 7.33 -28.91
CA ASP A 248 2.85 8.42 -28.03
C ASP A 248 4.32 8.28 -27.59
N HIS A 249 4.83 7.06 -27.43
CA HIS A 249 6.25 6.82 -27.20
C HIS A 249 7.11 7.37 -28.34
N HIS A 250 6.77 7.07 -29.60
CA HIS A 250 7.46 7.61 -30.77
C HIS A 250 7.41 9.14 -30.80
N ARG A 251 6.25 9.73 -30.45
CA ARG A 251 6.05 11.19 -30.49
C ARG A 251 6.77 11.92 -29.37
N TYR A 252 6.76 11.40 -28.12
CA TYR A 252 7.05 12.22 -26.93
C TYR A 252 8.18 11.70 -26.06
N SER A 253 8.75 10.51 -26.27
CA SER A 253 9.83 9.96 -25.44
C SER A 253 11.09 10.83 -25.39
N GLN A 254 11.36 11.60 -26.47
CA GLN A 254 12.49 12.54 -26.55
C GLN A 254 12.31 13.76 -25.63
N LEU A 255 11.12 14.02 -25.09
CA LEU A 255 10.86 15.07 -24.12
C LEU A 255 11.23 14.69 -22.68
N ALA A 256 11.81 13.51 -22.47
CA ALA A 256 12.21 13.04 -21.14
C ALA A 256 12.99 14.12 -20.36
N GLY A 257 12.63 14.27 -19.06
CA GLY A 257 13.14 15.30 -18.17
C GLY A 257 12.41 16.65 -18.25
N LEU A 258 11.52 16.85 -19.22
CA LEU A 258 10.75 18.09 -19.34
C LEU A 258 9.52 18.04 -18.42
N SER A 259 9.26 19.14 -17.72
CA SER A 259 8.08 19.30 -16.86
C SER A 259 7.28 20.53 -17.28
N THR A 260 5.95 20.42 -17.21
CA THR A 260 5.01 21.53 -17.44
C THR A 260 3.79 21.40 -16.53
N GLU A 261 3.15 22.52 -16.20
CA GLU A 261 1.86 22.50 -15.49
C GLU A 261 0.75 22.04 -16.41
N VAL A 262 -0.14 21.21 -15.91
CA VAL A 262 -1.31 20.71 -16.63
C VAL A 262 -2.49 20.55 -15.68
N VAL A 263 -3.70 20.42 -16.24
CA VAL A 263 -4.82 19.77 -15.55
C VAL A 263 -4.98 18.38 -16.11
N ALA A 264 -4.78 17.37 -15.26
CA ALA A 264 -4.98 15.96 -15.63
C ALA A 264 -6.34 15.48 -15.12
N THR A 265 -7.16 14.89 -16.00
CA THR A 265 -8.54 14.47 -15.68
C THR A 265 -8.76 13.00 -16.06
N ALA A 266 -9.39 12.25 -15.16
CA ALA A 266 -9.92 10.90 -15.42
C ALA A 266 -11.30 10.76 -14.77
N GLY A 267 -12.31 10.50 -15.58
CA GLY A 267 -13.71 10.52 -15.15
C GLY A 267 -14.10 11.88 -14.57
N LYS A 268 -14.49 11.94 -13.30
CA LYS A 268 -14.86 13.19 -12.61
C LYS A 268 -13.77 13.81 -11.76
N ASN A 269 -12.60 13.17 -11.71
CA ASN A 269 -11.49 13.64 -10.88
C ASN A 269 -10.49 14.42 -11.75
N SER A 270 -9.97 15.51 -11.18
CA SER A 270 -9.09 16.42 -11.88
C SER A 270 -8.03 16.96 -10.91
N PHE A 271 -6.78 17.08 -11.39
CA PHE A 271 -5.64 17.60 -10.60
C PHE A 271 -4.84 18.57 -11.45
N ARG A 272 -4.67 19.79 -10.93
CA ARG A 272 -3.81 20.82 -11.53
C ARG A 272 -2.45 20.84 -10.84
N GLU A 273 -1.46 20.29 -11.51
CA GLU A 273 -0.11 20.11 -10.98
C GLU A 273 0.89 19.98 -12.13
N LYS A 274 2.18 19.83 -11.80
CA LYS A 274 3.21 19.55 -12.80
C LYS A 274 3.12 18.11 -13.31
N MET A 275 3.16 17.96 -14.63
CA MET A 275 3.40 16.73 -15.35
C MET A 275 4.88 16.66 -15.72
N LEU A 276 5.45 15.45 -15.74
CA LEU A 276 6.83 15.17 -16.14
C LEU A 276 6.85 14.13 -17.26
N PHE A 277 7.52 14.44 -18.35
CA PHE A 277 7.85 13.45 -19.38
C PHE A 277 9.01 12.57 -18.93
N THR A 278 8.87 11.26 -19.08
CA THR A 278 9.92 10.27 -18.86
C THR A 278 10.25 9.55 -20.16
N HIS A 279 11.29 8.72 -20.17
CA HIS A 279 11.60 7.86 -21.33
C HIS A 279 10.51 6.83 -21.64
N ARG A 280 9.66 6.48 -20.68
CA ARG A 280 8.64 5.45 -20.79
C ARG A 280 7.23 6.00 -20.90
N GLY A 281 6.99 7.22 -20.44
CA GLY A 281 5.66 7.76 -20.36
C GLY A 281 5.58 9.09 -19.61
N LEU A 282 4.50 9.26 -18.89
CA LEU A 282 4.22 10.45 -18.10
C LEU A 282 4.28 10.15 -16.60
N SER A 283 4.80 11.10 -15.84
CA SER A 283 4.93 11.09 -14.39
C SER A 283 4.70 12.51 -13.84
N GLY A 284 5.18 12.79 -12.66
CA GLY A 284 4.96 14.08 -11.98
C GLY A 284 3.65 14.11 -11.20
N PRO A 285 3.48 15.09 -10.30
CA PRO A 285 2.35 15.11 -9.36
C PRO A 285 0.98 14.95 -10.01
N ALA A 286 0.69 15.65 -11.11
CA ALA A 286 -0.59 15.54 -11.82
C ALA A 286 -0.89 14.11 -12.28
N ILE A 287 0.11 13.45 -12.85
CA ILE A 287 -0.03 12.08 -13.37
C ILE A 287 -0.09 11.06 -12.23
N LEU A 288 0.74 11.21 -11.21
CA LEU A 288 0.70 10.33 -10.04
C LEU A 288 -0.67 10.39 -9.35
N GLN A 289 -1.22 11.59 -9.14
CA GLN A 289 -2.56 11.79 -8.56
C GLN A 289 -3.62 11.09 -9.41
N ILE A 290 -3.68 11.41 -10.72
CA ILE A 290 -4.73 10.92 -11.59
C ILE A 290 -4.63 9.42 -11.83
N SER A 291 -3.43 8.81 -11.74
CA SER A 291 -3.24 7.36 -11.87
C SER A 291 -4.02 6.56 -10.83
N SER A 292 -4.28 7.14 -9.66
CA SER A 292 -5.10 6.52 -8.61
C SER A 292 -6.57 6.40 -9.01
N TYR A 293 -7.02 7.14 -10.01
CA TYR A 293 -8.40 7.15 -10.55
C TYR A 293 -8.49 6.56 -11.95
N TRP A 294 -7.34 6.34 -12.59
CA TRP A 294 -7.27 5.74 -13.92
C TRP A 294 -7.54 4.24 -13.87
N ASN A 295 -8.34 3.74 -14.82
CA ASN A 295 -8.55 2.32 -15.07
C ASN A 295 -7.92 1.95 -16.42
N GLU A 296 -7.44 0.72 -16.55
CA GLU A 296 -6.86 0.22 -17.78
C GLU A 296 -7.82 0.43 -18.99
N SER A 297 -7.25 0.77 -20.13
CA SER A 297 -7.97 1.08 -21.37
C SER A 297 -8.76 2.41 -21.39
N GLN A 298 -8.73 3.21 -20.32
CA GLN A 298 -9.32 4.55 -20.32
C GLN A 298 -8.28 5.61 -20.65
N SER A 299 -8.72 6.68 -21.32
CA SER A 299 -7.88 7.85 -21.55
C SER A 299 -7.81 8.74 -20.33
N VAL A 300 -6.67 9.37 -20.15
CA VAL A 300 -6.46 10.55 -19.28
C VAL A 300 -6.50 11.77 -20.18
N HIS A 301 -7.25 12.79 -19.80
CA HIS A 301 -7.37 14.04 -20.53
C HIS A 301 -6.45 15.08 -19.89
N LEU A 302 -5.62 15.72 -20.69
CA LEU A 302 -4.61 16.67 -20.26
C LEU A 302 -4.88 18.04 -20.89
N ASP A 303 -5.15 19.02 -20.04
CA ASP A 303 -5.16 20.42 -20.46
C ASP A 303 -3.75 21.00 -20.29
N LEU A 304 -3.12 21.35 -21.41
CA LEU A 304 -1.77 21.93 -21.47
C LEU A 304 -1.74 23.45 -21.29
N ALA A 305 -2.89 24.10 -21.31
CA ALA A 305 -3.04 25.56 -21.23
C ALA A 305 -4.16 25.95 -20.23
N PRO A 306 -4.13 25.47 -18.97
CA PRO A 306 -5.23 25.72 -18.04
C PRO A 306 -5.57 27.22 -17.91
N GLU A 307 -6.86 27.56 -18.10
CA GLU A 307 -7.40 28.92 -17.98
C GLU A 307 -6.84 29.97 -18.97
N LEU A 308 -6.08 29.52 -19.98
CA LEU A 308 -5.50 30.41 -20.99
C LEU A 308 -6.34 30.37 -22.27
N ASP A 309 -6.51 31.54 -22.93
CA ASP A 309 -6.81 31.57 -24.37
C ASP A 309 -5.49 31.32 -25.12
N ALA A 310 -5.19 30.05 -25.36
CA ALA A 310 -3.87 29.55 -25.76
C ALA A 310 -3.38 30.17 -27.09
N ILE A 311 -4.28 30.61 -27.94
CA ILE A 311 -3.97 31.19 -29.26
C ILE A 311 -4.54 32.58 -29.47
N ALA A 312 -4.91 33.31 -28.40
CA ALA A 312 -5.45 34.68 -28.50
C ALA A 312 -4.52 35.60 -29.32
N SER A 313 -3.22 35.53 -29.02
CA SER A 313 -2.21 36.31 -29.72
C SER A 313 -2.13 35.99 -31.24
N LEU A 314 -2.34 34.73 -31.60
CA LEU A 314 -2.35 34.27 -33.01
C LEU A 314 -3.65 34.68 -33.70
N ARG A 315 -4.80 34.63 -33.00
CA ARG A 315 -6.10 35.06 -33.54
C ARG A 315 -6.11 36.57 -33.84
N ALA A 316 -5.49 37.37 -32.98
CA ALA A 316 -5.38 38.83 -33.14
C ALA A 316 -4.32 39.23 -34.17
N SER A 317 -3.43 38.32 -34.59
CA SER A 317 -2.35 38.63 -35.53
C SER A 317 -2.83 38.68 -36.99
N SER A 318 -2.29 39.62 -37.77
CA SER A 318 -2.43 39.59 -39.22
C SER A 318 -1.57 38.52 -39.88
N ARG A 319 -0.51 38.09 -39.19
CA ARG A 319 0.36 37.00 -39.64
C ARG A 319 0.04 35.72 -38.89
N ARG A 320 -0.51 34.75 -39.59
CA ARG A 320 -0.89 33.42 -39.05
C ARG A 320 -0.16 32.35 -39.84
N ASP A 321 0.97 31.91 -39.30
CA ASP A 321 1.85 30.89 -39.91
C ASP A 321 2.50 30.03 -38.82
N LEU A 322 3.28 29.04 -39.21
CA LEU A 322 3.94 28.11 -38.27
C LEU A 322 4.89 28.85 -37.29
N PRO A 323 5.74 29.82 -37.72
CA PRO A 323 6.55 30.58 -36.77
C PRO A 323 5.73 31.39 -35.76
N ALA A 324 4.63 32.01 -36.18
CA ALA A 324 3.76 32.74 -35.26
C ALA A 324 3.06 31.82 -34.26
N THR A 325 2.60 30.67 -34.72
CA THR A 325 2.00 29.63 -33.84
C THR A 325 3.01 29.07 -32.84
N ARG A 326 4.24 28.79 -33.27
CA ARG A 326 5.33 28.38 -32.36
C ARG A 326 5.56 29.44 -31.27
N LYS A 327 5.66 30.69 -31.66
CA LYS A 327 5.86 31.80 -30.71
C LYS A 327 4.70 31.92 -29.72
N ALA A 328 3.46 31.71 -30.15
CA ALA A 328 2.30 31.73 -29.26
C ALA A 328 2.38 30.62 -28.21
N LEU A 329 2.68 29.37 -28.61
CA LEU A 329 2.82 28.24 -27.68
C LEU A 329 3.98 28.43 -26.70
N GLN A 330 5.10 28.99 -27.13
CA GLN A 330 6.28 29.25 -26.30
C GLN A 330 6.06 30.26 -25.18
N GLN A 331 4.91 30.97 -25.19
CA GLN A 331 4.54 31.88 -24.07
C GLN A 331 4.17 31.11 -22.79
N PHE A 332 3.70 29.86 -22.93
CA PHE A 332 3.22 29.06 -21.78
C PHE A 332 3.74 27.63 -21.77
N LEU A 333 4.19 27.08 -22.91
CA LEU A 333 4.82 25.76 -22.98
C LEU A 333 6.35 25.85 -23.06
N PRO A 334 7.09 24.93 -22.46
CA PRO A 334 8.53 24.80 -22.71
C PRO A 334 8.83 24.64 -24.20
N ASN A 335 9.86 25.29 -24.70
CA ASN A 335 10.19 25.33 -26.13
C ASN A 335 10.18 23.95 -26.82
N ARG A 336 10.83 22.96 -26.22
CA ARG A 336 10.87 21.60 -26.77
C ARG A 336 9.48 20.95 -26.88
N LEU A 337 8.60 21.23 -25.93
CA LEU A 337 7.22 20.72 -25.99
C LEU A 337 6.42 21.45 -27.06
N ALA A 338 6.51 22.77 -27.15
CA ALA A 338 5.84 23.56 -28.17
C ALA A 338 6.22 23.11 -29.59
N GLU A 339 7.51 22.88 -29.85
CA GLU A 339 8.01 22.38 -31.14
C GLU A 339 7.48 20.98 -31.44
N ARG A 340 7.59 20.08 -30.47
CA ARG A 340 7.15 18.68 -30.66
C ARG A 340 5.64 18.56 -30.80
N TRP A 341 4.89 19.40 -30.06
CA TRP A 341 3.44 19.47 -30.17
C TRP A 341 3.01 19.91 -31.59
N LEU A 342 3.65 20.95 -32.12
CA LEU A 342 3.36 21.43 -33.48
C LEU A 342 3.68 20.44 -34.57
N GLU A 343 4.74 19.65 -34.41
CA GLU A 343 5.11 18.60 -35.37
C GLU A 343 4.00 17.56 -35.57
N PHE A 344 3.31 17.18 -34.50
CA PHE A 344 2.31 16.11 -34.54
C PHE A 344 0.86 16.58 -34.47
N ASN A 345 0.61 17.74 -33.90
CA ASN A 345 -0.74 18.24 -33.64
C ASN A 345 -0.96 19.67 -34.19
N GLY A 346 -0.06 20.17 -35.01
CA GLY A 346 -0.17 21.53 -35.57
C GLY A 346 -1.48 21.74 -36.35
N PRO A 347 -1.93 23.02 -36.47
CA PRO A 347 -3.19 23.30 -37.15
C PRO A 347 -3.13 22.91 -38.65
N SER A 348 -4.18 22.29 -39.12
CA SER A 348 -4.28 21.86 -40.56
C SER A 348 -4.29 23.04 -41.53
N SER A 349 -4.71 24.19 -41.07
CA SER A 349 -4.67 25.48 -41.78
C SER A 349 -4.77 26.63 -40.77
N TYR A 350 -4.62 27.88 -41.25
CA TYR A 350 -4.67 29.07 -40.38
C TYR A 350 -6.01 29.82 -40.43
N THR A 351 -7.08 29.15 -40.86
CA THR A 351 -8.45 29.62 -40.78
C THR A 351 -8.95 29.62 -39.32
N ASN A 352 -9.91 30.49 -38.98
CA ASN A 352 -10.46 30.51 -37.61
C ASN A 352 -10.99 29.14 -37.12
N PRO A 353 -11.72 28.33 -37.94
CA PRO A 353 -12.16 26.99 -37.51
C PRO A 353 -11.01 26.06 -37.22
N ALA A 354 -9.95 26.06 -38.07
CA ALA A 354 -8.80 25.18 -37.86
C ALA A 354 -7.99 25.58 -36.62
N LEU A 355 -7.85 26.88 -36.34
CA LEU A 355 -7.21 27.37 -35.14
C LEU A 355 -8.04 27.04 -33.88
N ALA A 356 -9.36 27.13 -33.93
CA ALA A 356 -10.23 26.74 -32.83
C ALA A 356 -10.12 25.19 -32.52
N ALA A 357 -10.03 24.36 -33.58
CA ALA A 357 -9.82 22.95 -33.42
C ALA A 357 -8.43 22.63 -32.81
N PHE A 358 -7.40 23.35 -33.21
CA PHE A 358 -6.06 23.24 -32.64
C PHE A 358 -6.03 23.62 -31.16
N GLU A 359 -6.68 24.72 -30.80
CA GLU A 359 -6.79 25.17 -29.40
C GLU A 359 -7.51 24.15 -28.54
N LYS A 360 -8.62 23.56 -29.04
CA LYS A 360 -9.34 22.50 -28.36
C LYS A 360 -8.43 21.31 -28.02
N GLN A 361 -7.49 20.94 -28.91
CA GLN A 361 -6.53 19.86 -28.66
C GLN A 361 -5.52 20.21 -27.57
N LEU A 362 -5.17 21.47 -27.38
CA LEU A 362 -4.30 21.91 -26.28
C LEU A 362 -5.00 21.78 -24.92
N HIS A 363 -6.31 22.04 -24.90
CA HIS A 363 -7.12 21.93 -23.67
C HIS A 363 -7.64 20.51 -23.40
N ASP A 364 -7.55 19.60 -24.37
CA ASP A 364 -8.07 18.23 -24.25
C ASP A 364 -7.18 17.24 -25.03
N TRP A 365 -5.92 17.15 -24.61
CA TRP A 365 -5.04 16.10 -25.11
C TRP A 365 -5.45 14.77 -24.51
N SER A 366 -6.09 13.91 -25.30
CA SER A 366 -6.46 12.55 -24.92
C SER A 366 -5.23 11.64 -24.96
N PHE A 367 -4.72 11.29 -23.80
CA PHE A 367 -3.61 10.37 -23.58
C PHE A 367 -4.16 9.01 -23.13
N THR A 368 -3.92 7.95 -23.90
CA THR A 368 -4.33 6.57 -23.54
C THR A 368 -3.09 5.77 -23.16
N PRO A 369 -2.83 5.59 -21.84
CA PRO A 369 -1.70 4.77 -21.39
C PRO A 369 -1.83 3.32 -21.85
N SER A 370 -0.71 2.68 -22.21
CA SER A 370 -0.67 1.23 -22.44
C SER A 370 -0.71 0.43 -21.14
N SER A 371 -0.16 1.00 -20.06
CA SER A 371 -0.11 0.42 -18.71
C SER A 371 0.35 1.47 -17.70
N SER A 372 0.49 1.07 -16.43
CA SER A 372 1.30 1.79 -15.44
C SER A 372 2.69 1.18 -15.30
N GLU A 373 3.64 1.88 -14.64
CA GLU A 373 4.96 1.32 -14.32
C GLU A 373 4.94 0.30 -13.17
N GLY A 374 3.75 -0.10 -12.71
CA GLY A 374 3.55 -1.17 -11.74
C GLY A 374 4.01 -0.85 -10.32
N TYR A 375 3.97 -1.85 -9.45
CA TYR A 375 4.34 -1.72 -8.03
C TYR A 375 5.80 -1.30 -7.80
N GLU A 376 6.68 -1.56 -8.75
CA GLU A 376 8.11 -1.15 -8.65
C GLU A 376 8.27 0.38 -8.55
N LYS A 377 7.33 1.14 -9.13
CA LYS A 377 7.35 2.59 -9.21
C LYS A 377 6.17 3.26 -8.51
N ALA A 378 5.18 2.49 -8.10
CA ALA A 378 4.05 3.02 -7.34
C ALA A 378 4.50 3.50 -5.96
N GLU A 379 4.06 4.68 -5.55
CA GLU A 379 4.32 5.16 -4.18
C GLU A 379 3.49 4.38 -3.16
N VAL A 380 2.26 4.00 -3.53
CA VAL A 380 1.32 3.31 -2.65
C VAL A 380 0.52 2.24 -3.39
N THR A 381 -0.16 1.40 -2.63
CA THR A 381 -1.11 0.39 -3.10
C THR A 381 -2.52 0.87 -2.85
N ALA A 382 -3.36 0.93 -3.89
CA ALA A 382 -4.80 1.08 -3.72
C ALA A 382 -5.47 -0.28 -3.59
N GLY A 383 -6.64 -0.31 -2.91
CA GLY A 383 -7.28 -1.55 -2.47
C GLY A 383 -6.69 -2.06 -1.15
N GLY A 384 -7.04 -3.27 -0.75
CA GLY A 384 -6.59 -3.86 0.52
C GLY A 384 -7.72 -4.50 1.30
N VAL A 385 -7.54 -4.69 2.61
CA VAL A 385 -8.54 -5.30 3.49
C VAL A 385 -9.83 -4.49 3.46
N ASP A 386 -10.94 -5.17 3.16
CA ASP A 386 -12.25 -4.54 3.00
C ASP A 386 -12.72 -3.87 4.30
N THR A 387 -12.86 -2.58 4.26
CA THR A 387 -13.23 -1.74 5.40
C THR A 387 -14.62 -2.01 5.96
N ARG A 388 -15.52 -2.67 5.20
CA ARG A 388 -16.83 -3.08 5.69
C ARG A 388 -16.75 -4.14 6.78
N GLU A 389 -15.64 -4.88 6.82
CA GLU A 389 -15.38 -5.93 7.81
C GLU A 389 -14.55 -5.44 8.99
N LEU A 390 -14.25 -4.14 9.04
CA LEU A 390 -13.50 -3.48 10.09
C LEU A 390 -14.36 -2.44 10.84
N SER A 391 -14.02 -2.18 12.09
CA SER A 391 -14.57 -1.08 12.87
C SER A 391 -13.86 0.22 12.50
N SER A 392 -14.57 1.22 11.99
CA SER A 392 -14.00 2.54 11.69
C SER A 392 -13.54 3.32 12.94
N LYS A 393 -13.96 2.88 14.13
CA LYS A 393 -13.56 3.49 15.40
C LYS A 393 -12.28 2.89 15.97
N SER A 394 -12.11 1.56 15.87
CA SER A 394 -10.99 0.84 16.50
C SER A 394 -10.03 0.21 15.50
N MET A 395 -10.34 0.13 14.22
CA MET A 395 -9.61 -0.66 13.22
C MET A 395 -9.66 -2.18 13.47
N GLU A 396 -10.45 -2.64 14.45
CA GLU A 396 -10.62 -4.05 14.80
C GLU A 396 -11.48 -4.77 13.75
N SER A 397 -11.12 -6.01 13.50
CA SER A 397 -11.92 -6.95 12.72
C SER A 397 -13.31 -7.16 13.35
N ARG A 398 -14.36 -7.11 12.54
CA ARG A 398 -15.72 -7.51 12.94
C ARG A 398 -15.91 -9.03 12.93
N LEU A 399 -14.97 -9.78 12.31
CA LEU A 399 -15.03 -11.23 12.14
C LEU A 399 -14.24 -11.94 13.23
N VAL A 400 -13.13 -11.37 13.66
CA VAL A 400 -12.13 -11.99 14.55
C VAL A 400 -11.79 -11.02 15.66
N PRO A 401 -12.37 -11.15 16.87
CA PRO A 401 -12.05 -10.31 18.01
C PRO A 401 -10.55 -10.34 18.34
N GLY A 402 -9.97 -9.17 18.64
CA GLY A 402 -8.55 -9.02 18.92
C GLY A 402 -7.64 -8.95 17.69
N LEU A 403 -8.18 -9.06 16.46
CA LEU A 403 -7.44 -8.86 15.22
C LEU A 403 -7.67 -7.44 14.68
N PHE A 404 -6.60 -6.73 14.36
CA PHE A 404 -6.65 -5.35 13.87
C PHE A 404 -5.87 -5.20 12.57
N PHE A 405 -6.28 -4.25 11.72
CA PHE A 405 -5.57 -3.88 10.49
C PHE A 405 -5.39 -2.36 10.44
N ILE A 406 -4.16 -1.88 10.23
CA ILE A 406 -3.83 -0.45 10.23
C ILE A 406 -2.89 -0.07 9.07
N GLY A 407 -2.94 1.19 8.69
CA GLY A 407 -2.10 1.73 7.61
C GLY A 407 -2.50 1.23 6.22
N GLU A 408 -1.52 1.11 5.33
CA GLU A 408 -1.71 0.86 3.90
C GLU A 408 -2.26 -0.54 3.56
N VAL A 409 -2.24 -1.50 4.47
CA VAL A 409 -2.85 -2.83 4.27
C VAL A 409 -4.39 -2.75 4.19
N VAL A 410 -4.99 -1.69 4.73
CA VAL A 410 -6.44 -1.42 4.70
C VAL A 410 -6.80 -0.71 3.39
N ASP A 411 -7.98 -0.98 2.83
CA ASP A 411 -8.51 -0.28 1.66
C ASP A 411 -8.82 1.20 1.95
N VAL A 412 -7.77 1.97 2.20
CA VAL A 412 -7.78 3.44 2.33
C VAL A 412 -6.48 3.97 1.74
N THR A 413 -6.59 4.70 0.63
CA THR A 413 -5.44 5.20 -0.13
C THR A 413 -5.53 6.72 -0.22
N GLY A 414 -4.54 7.41 0.34
CA GLY A 414 -4.45 8.87 0.33
C GLY A 414 -3.91 9.42 -1.00
N HIS A 415 -4.27 10.64 -1.31
CA HIS A 415 -3.63 11.41 -2.37
C HIS A 415 -2.13 11.58 -2.16
N LEU A 416 -1.43 12.08 -3.19
CA LEU A 416 -0.03 12.46 -3.08
C LEU A 416 0.10 13.69 -2.16
N GLY A 417 1.09 13.65 -1.24
CA GLY A 417 1.37 14.84 -0.45
C GLY A 417 1.18 14.70 1.06
N GLY A 418 1.54 13.56 1.66
CA GLY A 418 1.54 13.34 3.11
C GLY A 418 0.28 12.63 3.65
N PHE A 419 -0.77 12.50 2.83
CA PHE A 419 -2.04 11.91 3.26
C PHE A 419 -1.90 10.44 3.66
N ASN A 420 -1.07 9.64 2.99
CA ASN A 420 -0.86 8.23 3.33
C ASN A 420 -0.16 8.06 4.68
N PHE A 421 0.75 8.97 5.03
CA PHE A 421 1.31 9.01 6.38
C PHE A 421 0.27 9.44 7.41
N GLN A 422 -0.54 10.46 7.10
CA GLN A 422 -1.63 10.87 8.01
C GLN A 422 -2.61 9.73 8.28
N TRP A 423 -2.94 8.91 7.27
CA TRP A 423 -3.72 7.69 7.46
C TRP A 423 -3.00 6.67 8.35
N ALA A 424 -1.69 6.47 8.15
CA ALA A 424 -0.91 5.57 8.99
C ALA A 424 -0.97 5.99 10.47
N TRP A 425 -0.80 7.29 10.76
CA TRP A 425 -0.90 7.83 12.13
C TRP A 425 -2.32 7.70 12.69
N ALA A 426 -3.32 8.12 11.94
CA ALA A 426 -4.70 8.13 12.39
C ALA A 426 -5.26 6.71 12.66
N SER A 427 -4.99 5.76 11.77
CA SER A 427 -5.42 4.37 11.95
C SER A 427 -4.69 3.70 13.11
N ALA A 428 -3.39 3.97 13.28
CA ALA A 428 -2.58 3.47 14.38
C ALA A 428 -3.07 4.01 15.75
N ALA A 429 -3.33 5.33 15.84
CA ALA A 429 -3.91 5.94 17.02
C ALA A 429 -5.28 5.37 17.35
N ALA A 430 -6.12 5.11 16.33
CA ALA A 430 -7.44 4.53 16.51
C ALA A 430 -7.37 3.12 17.09
N ALA A 431 -6.46 2.27 16.58
CA ALA A 431 -6.24 0.93 17.13
C ALA A 431 -5.70 1.00 18.57
N ALA A 432 -4.62 1.74 18.80
CA ALA A 432 -3.99 1.80 20.11
C ALA A 432 -4.92 2.34 21.23
N ARG A 433 -5.84 3.25 20.90
CA ARG A 433 -6.83 3.78 21.87
C ARG A 433 -7.93 2.78 22.24
N SER A 434 -8.08 1.70 21.51
CA SER A 434 -9.10 0.67 21.75
C SER A 434 -8.56 -0.57 22.46
N LEU A 435 -7.25 -0.60 22.75
CA LEU A 435 -6.57 -1.67 23.49
C LEU A 435 -6.74 -1.48 25.04
#